data_cd97e63e365a08fe43ed33bae37c5ce2
#
_entry.id   cd97e63e365a08fe43ed33bae37c5ce2
#
_cell.length_a   1.000
_cell.length_b   1.000
_cell.length_c   1.000
_cell.angle_alpha   90.00
_cell.angle_beta   90.00
_cell.angle_gamma   90.00
#
_symmetry.space_group_name_H-M   'P 1'
#
loop_
_entity.id
_entity.type
_entity.pdbx_description
1 polymer ?
#
loop_
_entity_poly.entity_id
_entity_poly.type
_entity_poly.pdbx_seq_one_letter_code
_entity_poly.pdbx_strand_id
1 'polypeptide(L)'
;MITAVLPFRSIADSKRRMESALSEQERVELSARLLVRTLSALRGARSVERTILVSPDPLARELARAANAIAIDDRGVPLNEAILLGLQHALDVGATTALIIPVDLAHVSGGALDELVREWRTSGAASALLPALDGGTAALITPLPTRMSLHYGEGSAAQHLRELTATTSSVHRLTSPLAADLDTPEDLAVITSSEAGFALGDQHDGLVALPIDGLGEIQPNDNLPELIAEAVHRFLDERAVGPLRPDDVISVTQKIVSKAEGAIVDLTTITPRQEALAYAERWKRDARQVEVVLQEAVRVVRMDRGVIITETAHGFVLANSGVDASNVGPRSGEIVTLLPRDPDASAARIRTAIAARTGVAPGVIITDSFGRPWRLGITDVAIGLAGIAALEDLRGQPDADGRVMAATVRAVADQIAAAAELALGKSARRPLAFIRGAKPAPTESGSVRESLMPPDWDLFR
;
A
#
# COMPACT_ATOMS: atom_id res chain seq x y z
N MET A 1 19.15 3.33 -27.04
CA MET A 1 17.88 3.53 -26.35
C MET A 1 17.04 2.26 -26.48
N ILE A 2 16.68 1.63 -25.35
CA ILE A 2 15.79 0.47 -25.33
C ILE A 2 14.36 0.95 -25.10
N THR A 3 13.45 0.57 -26.00
CA THR A 3 12.02 0.84 -25.85
C THR A 3 11.25 -0.48 -25.72
N ALA A 4 10.46 -0.62 -24.67
CA ALA A 4 9.58 -1.76 -24.49
C ALA A 4 8.32 -1.59 -25.35
N VAL A 5 7.89 -2.67 -26.02
CA VAL A 5 6.65 -2.75 -26.79
C VAL A 5 5.77 -3.84 -26.19
N LEU A 6 4.59 -3.43 -25.70
CA LEU A 6 3.59 -4.28 -25.06
C LEU A 6 2.36 -4.38 -25.95
N PRO A 7 2.14 -5.49 -26.63
CA PRO A 7 0.86 -5.78 -27.26
C PRO A 7 -0.16 -6.23 -26.17
N PHE A 8 -1.36 -5.66 -26.20
CA PHE A 8 -2.43 -6.07 -25.29
C PHE A 8 -3.80 -5.94 -25.94
N ARG A 9 -4.58 -7.01 -25.93
CA ARG A 9 -5.81 -7.06 -26.71
C ARG A 9 -6.99 -6.41 -25.99
N SER A 10 -7.36 -6.89 -24.83
CA SER A 10 -8.50 -6.36 -24.08
C SER A 10 -8.46 -6.82 -22.63
N ILE A 11 -8.90 -5.96 -21.72
CA ILE A 11 -9.10 -6.30 -20.32
C ILE A 11 -10.29 -7.29 -20.21
N ALA A 12 -11.37 -7.02 -20.93
CA ALA A 12 -12.59 -7.82 -20.86
C ALA A 12 -12.47 -9.22 -21.49
N ASP A 13 -11.74 -9.35 -22.60
CA ASP A 13 -11.64 -10.60 -23.37
C ASP A 13 -10.40 -11.45 -23.02
N SER A 14 -9.60 -11.01 -22.06
CA SER A 14 -8.40 -11.72 -21.65
C SER A 14 -8.70 -12.95 -20.78
N LYS A 15 -7.74 -13.89 -20.73
CA LYS A 15 -7.75 -15.02 -19.80
C LYS A 15 -8.95 -15.98 -19.94
N ARG A 16 -9.49 -16.16 -21.15
CA ARG A 16 -10.60 -17.09 -21.42
C ARG A 16 -10.29 -18.53 -21.03
N ARG A 17 -9.03 -18.96 -21.07
CA ARG A 17 -8.60 -20.30 -20.64
C ARG A 17 -8.79 -20.53 -19.14
N MET A 18 -9.02 -19.46 -18.36
CA MET A 18 -9.31 -19.52 -16.91
C MET A 18 -10.80 -19.56 -16.57
N GLU A 19 -11.71 -19.70 -17.54
CA GLU A 19 -13.17 -19.71 -17.31
C GLU A 19 -13.64 -20.82 -16.36
N SER A 20 -12.88 -21.90 -16.26
CA SER A 20 -13.19 -23.00 -15.33
C SER A 20 -12.84 -22.69 -13.87
N ALA A 21 -11.98 -21.69 -13.61
CA ALA A 21 -11.47 -21.35 -12.29
C ALA A 21 -11.86 -19.95 -11.81
N LEU A 22 -12.14 -19.03 -12.73
CA LEU A 22 -12.43 -17.62 -12.42
C LEU A 22 -13.72 -17.17 -13.13
N SER A 23 -14.54 -16.40 -12.41
CA SER A 23 -15.67 -15.68 -12.99
C SER A 23 -15.20 -14.62 -14.00
N GLU A 24 -16.12 -14.12 -14.82
CA GLU A 24 -15.82 -13.05 -15.77
C GLU A 24 -15.23 -11.79 -15.07
N GLN A 25 -15.82 -11.40 -13.96
CA GLN A 25 -15.33 -10.24 -13.20
C GLN A 25 -13.91 -10.47 -12.64
N GLU A 26 -13.61 -11.65 -12.11
CA GLU A 26 -12.28 -11.98 -11.61
C GLU A 26 -11.24 -12.02 -12.74
N ARG A 27 -11.60 -12.49 -13.95
CA ARG A 27 -10.71 -12.45 -15.11
C ARG A 27 -10.42 -11.03 -15.57
N VAL A 28 -11.43 -10.16 -15.59
CA VAL A 28 -11.28 -8.72 -15.87
C VAL A 28 -10.36 -8.04 -14.87
N GLU A 29 -10.56 -8.27 -13.58
CA GLU A 29 -9.70 -7.74 -12.53
C GLU A 29 -8.26 -8.26 -12.64
N LEU A 30 -8.08 -9.55 -12.88
CA LEU A 30 -6.78 -10.17 -13.09
C LEU A 30 -6.03 -9.53 -14.27
N SER A 31 -6.71 -9.37 -15.40
CA SER A 31 -6.13 -8.79 -16.61
C SER A 31 -5.70 -7.33 -16.40
N ALA A 32 -6.54 -6.54 -15.73
CA ALA A 32 -6.20 -5.16 -15.39
C ALA A 32 -5.00 -5.08 -14.43
N ARG A 33 -4.95 -5.97 -13.42
CA ARG A 33 -3.82 -6.04 -12.47
C ARG A 33 -2.51 -6.42 -13.15
N LEU A 34 -2.53 -7.40 -14.05
CA LEU A 34 -1.35 -7.82 -14.81
C LEU A 34 -0.81 -6.67 -15.67
N LEU A 35 -1.71 -5.95 -16.36
CA LEU A 35 -1.33 -4.77 -17.14
C LEU A 35 -0.68 -3.69 -16.27
N VAL A 36 -1.32 -3.29 -15.17
CA VAL A 36 -0.78 -2.27 -14.26
C VAL A 36 0.56 -2.70 -13.68
N ARG A 37 0.71 -3.96 -13.30
CA ARG A 37 1.96 -4.53 -12.78
C ARG A 37 3.08 -4.46 -13.81
N THR A 38 2.82 -4.89 -15.06
CA THR A 38 3.82 -4.87 -16.13
C THR A 38 4.24 -3.44 -16.48
N LEU A 39 3.29 -2.50 -16.56
CA LEU A 39 3.58 -1.09 -16.76
C LEU A 39 4.42 -0.50 -15.61
N SER A 40 4.11 -0.85 -14.37
CA SER A 40 4.86 -0.41 -13.18
C SER A 40 6.29 -0.99 -13.19
N ALA A 41 6.44 -2.28 -13.52
CA ALA A 41 7.74 -2.91 -13.65
C ALA A 41 8.62 -2.23 -14.70
N LEU A 42 8.06 -1.94 -15.88
CA LEU A 42 8.77 -1.26 -16.95
C LEU A 42 9.16 0.18 -16.59
N ARG A 43 8.28 0.90 -15.87
CA ARG A 43 8.61 2.23 -15.35
C ARG A 43 9.73 2.19 -14.31
N GLY A 44 9.82 1.12 -13.50
CA GLY A 44 10.85 0.93 -12.49
C GLY A 44 12.17 0.35 -13.04
N ALA A 45 12.18 -0.19 -14.25
CA ALA A 45 13.38 -0.76 -14.87
C ALA A 45 14.31 0.37 -15.37
N ARG A 46 15.58 0.36 -14.93
CA ARG A 46 16.60 1.36 -15.30
C ARG A 46 17.11 1.18 -16.73
N SER A 47 17.00 -0.03 -17.25
CA SER A 47 17.47 -0.41 -18.58
C SER A 47 16.48 -0.09 -19.69
N VAL A 48 15.22 0.26 -19.37
CA VAL A 48 14.15 0.59 -20.32
C VAL A 48 13.88 2.08 -20.25
N GLU A 49 14.14 2.80 -21.33
CA GLU A 49 13.99 4.26 -21.36
C GLU A 49 12.57 4.71 -21.74
N ARG A 50 11.84 3.87 -22.50
CA ARG A 50 10.46 4.16 -22.92
C ARG A 50 9.62 2.89 -22.97
N THR A 51 8.33 3.07 -22.81
CA THR A 51 7.33 2.00 -22.90
C THR A 51 6.23 2.42 -23.86
N ILE A 52 5.84 1.51 -24.76
CA ILE A 52 4.76 1.67 -25.74
C ILE A 52 3.77 0.55 -25.52
N LEU A 53 2.53 0.89 -25.18
CA LEU A 53 1.41 -0.06 -25.19
C LEU A 53 0.67 0.05 -26.53
N VAL A 54 0.42 -1.09 -27.16
CA VAL A 54 -0.38 -1.19 -28.38
C VAL A 54 -1.65 -1.99 -28.07
N SER A 55 -2.81 -1.32 -28.12
CA SER A 55 -4.07 -1.94 -27.70
C SER A 55 -5.28 -1.23 -28.29
N PRO A 56 -6.33 -1.94 -28.73
CA PRO A 56 -7.61 -1.36 -29.09
C PRO A 56 -8.46 -0.97 -27.86
N ASP A 57 -8.12 -1.48 -26.66
CA ASP A 57 -8.86 -1.27 -25.42
C ASP A 57 -8.64 0.13 -24.85
N PRO A 58 -9.70 0.98 -24.76
CA PRO A 58 -9.57 2.36 -24.27
C PRO A 58 -9.06 2.44 -22.84
N LEU A 59 -9.50 1.53 -21.95
CA LEU A 59 -9.11 1.50 -20.53
C LEU A 59 -7.64 1.10 -20.39
N ALA A 60 -7.18 0.12 -21.18
CA ALA A 60 -5.77 -0.26 -21.19
C ALA A 60 -4.87 0.91 -21.63
N ARG A 61 -5.30 1.68 -22.65
CA ARG A 61 -4.57 2.88 -23.10
C ARG A 61 -4.58 3.99 -22.06
N GLU A 62 -5.64 4.15 -21.30
CA GLU A 62 -5.71 5.12 -20.21
C GLU A 62 -4.74 4.74 -19.07
N LEU A 63 -4.74 3.47 -18.64
CA LEU A 63 -3.80 2.95 -17.65
C LEU A 63 -2.35 3.11 -18.10
N ALA A 64 -2.04 2.89 -19.39
CA ALA A 64 -0.70 3.09 -19.93
C ALA A 64 -0.26 4.56 -19.84
N ARG A 65 -1.13 5.52 -20.21
CA ARG A 65 -0.83 6.95 -20.08
C ARG A 65 -0.61 7.36 -18.63
N ALA A 66 -1.43 6.85 -17.70
CA ALA A 66 -1.26 7.08 -16.26
C ALA A 66 0.09 6.55 -15.74
N ALA A 67 0.60 5.48 -16.35
CA ALA A 67 1.93 4.93 -16.07
C ALA A 67 3.08 5.61 -16.84
N ASN A 68 2.81 6.73 -17.52
CA ASN A 68 3.76 7.48 -18.36
C ASN A 68 4.26 6.68 -19.58
N ALA A 69 3.47 5.75 -20.09
CA ALA A 69 3.73 5.02 -21.32
C ALA A 69 3.02 5.67 -22.53
N ILE A 70 3.59 5.50 -23.70
CA ILE A 70 2.95 5.86 -24.97
C ILE A 70 1.87 4.83 -25.25
N ALA A 71 0.67 5.26 -25.61
CA ALA A 71 -0.47 4.38 -25.86
C ALA A 71 -0.96 4.55 -27.31
N ILE A 72 -0.92 3.46 -28.08
CA ILE A 72 -1.31 3.39 -29.49
C ILE A 72 -2.62 2.60 -29.62
N ASP A 73 -3.57 3.13 -30.40
CA ASP A 73 -4.77 2.42 -30.81
C ASP A 73 -4.48 1.63 -32.10
N ASP A 74 -4.43 0.31 -31.99
CA ASP A 74 -4.21 -0.58 -33.14
C ASP A 74 -5.51 -0.93 -33.88
N ARG A 75 -6.66 -0.43 -33.42
CA ARG A 75 -7.98 -0.68 -34.00
C ARG A 75 -8.34 -2.17 -34.15
N GLY A 76 -7.73 -3.02 -33.32
CA GLY A 76 -8.02 -4.46 -33.27
C GLY A 76 -7.37 -5.29 -34.39
N VAL A 77 -6.27 -4.83 -34.98
CA VAL A 77 -5.49 -5.65 -35.94
C VAL A 77 -4.91 -6.91 -35.27
N PRO A 78 -4.51 -7.92 -36.04
CA PRO A 78 -3.85 -9.12 -35.51
C PRO A 78 -2.61 -8.79 -34.67
N LEU A 79 -2.28 -9.67 -33.71
CA LEU A 79 -1.20 -9.48 -32.73
C LEU A 79 0.14 -9.09 -33.35
N ASN A 80 0.56 -9.80 -34.41
CA ASN A 80 1.85 -9.51 -35.04
C ASN A 80 1.86 -8.14 -35.75
N GLU A 81 0.73 -7.71 -36.31
CA GLU A 81 0.57 -6.38 -36.90
C GLU A 81 0.56 -5.29 -35.83
N ALA A 82 -0.09 -5.51 -34.68
CA ALA A 82 -0.08 -4.60 -33.54
C ALA A 82 1.36 -4.39 -33.04
N ILE A 83 2.15 -5.47 -32.91
CA ILE A 83 3.57 -5.35 -32.52
C ILE A 83 4.36 -4.53 -33.55
N LEU A 84 4.14 -4.76 -34.87
CA LEU A 84 4.82 -3.97 -35.92
C LEU A 84 4.49 -2.48 -35.83
N LEU A 85 3.24 -2.10 -35.49
CA LEU A 85 2.87 -0.71 -35.23
C LEU A 85 3.67 -0.14 -34.05
N GLY A 86 3.82 -0.90 -32.98
CA GLY A 86 4.61 -0.51 -31.81
C GLY A 86 6.10 -0.34 -32.15
N LEU A 87 6.68 -1.24 -32.94
CA LEU A 87 8.07 -1.17 -33.38
C LEU A 87 8.33 0.01 -34.31
N GLN A 88 7.40 0.31 -35.22
CA GLN A 88 7.50 1.50 -36.06
C GLN A 88 7.50 2.77 -35.20
N HIS A 89 6.60 2.87 -34.25
CA HIS A 89 6.55 4.01 -33.34
C HIS A 89 7.80 4.10 -32.44
N ALA A 90 8.36 2.96 -32.02
CA ALA A 90 9.65 2.94 -31.32
C ALA A 90 10.77 3.54 -32.13
N LEU A 91 10.83 3.24 -33.45
CA LEU A 91 11.76 3.88 -34.38
C LEU A 91 11.53 5.39 -34.48
N ASP A 92 10.28 5.83 -34.63
CA ASP A 92 9.90 7.25 -34.76
C ASP A 92 10.34 8.08 -33.55
N VAL A 93 10.37 7.47 -32.37
CA VAL A 93 10.85 8.11 -31.13
C VAL A 93 12.33 7.89 -30.87
N GLY A 94 13.08 7.33 -31.82
CA GLY A 94 14.53 7.21 -31.80
C GLY A 94 15.07 5.98 -31.06
N ALA A 95 14.29 4.92 -30.88
CA ALA A 95 14.79 3.67 -30.32
C ALA A 95 15.78 2.97 -31.25
N THR A 96 16.82 2.39 -30.67
CA THR A 96 17.81 1.55 -31.39
C THR A 96 17.62 0.07 -31.11
N THR A 97 16.85 -0.24 -30.07
CA THR A 97 16.58 -1.61 -29.64
C THR A 97 15.14 -1.69 -29.11
N ALA A 98 14.42 -2.72 -29.48
CA ALA A 98 13.12 -3.04 -28.92
C ALA A 98 13.23 -4.22 -27.95
N LEU A 99 12.50 -4.11 -26.82
CA LEU A 99 12.15 -5.20 -25.93
C LEU A 99 10.65 -5.47 -26.11
N ILE A 100 10.30 -6.57 -26.78
CA ILE A 100 8.90 -6.98 -26.92
C ILE A 100 8.58 -7.93 -25.77
N ILE A 101 7.53 -7.63 -25.01
CA ILE A 101 7.16 -8.36 -23.80
C ILE A 101 5.63 -8.43 -23.67
N PRO A 102 5.02 -9.60 -23.38
CA PRO A 102 3.60 -9.72 -23.11
C PRO A 102 3.26 -9.17 -21.72
N VAL A 103 1.97 -8.99 -21.47
CA VAL A 103 1.46 -8.35 -20.22
C VAL A 103 1.26 -9.36 -19.10
N ASP A 104 1.29 -10.65 -19.38
CA ASP A 104 0.84 -11.75 -18.50
C ASP A 104 1.97 -12.51 -17.80
N LEU A 105 3.16 -11.97 -17.76
CA LEU A 105 4.29 -12.59 -17.08
C LEU A 105 4.10 -12.59 -15.55
N ALA A 106 4.16 -13.79 -14.97
CA ALA A 106 3.88 -14.00 -13.56
C ALA A 106 4.85 -13.29 -12.60
N HIS A 107 6.12 -13.17 -12.97
CA HIS A 107 7.20 -12.67 -12.11
C HIS A 107 7.82 -11.35 -12.59
N VAL A 108 7.05 -10.53 -13.34
CA VAL A 108 7.56 -9.28 -13.88
C VAL A 108 7.84 -8.25 -12.77
N SER A 109 9.08 -7.73 -12.76
CA SER A 109 9.51 -6.63 -11.89
C SER A 109 10.60 -5.80 -12.59
N GLY A 110 10.82 -4.56 -12.15
CA GLY A 110 11.88 -3.71 -12.71
C GLY A 110 13.27 -4.35 -12.59
N GLY A 111 13.57 -4.97 -11.45
CA GLY A 111 14.82 -5.69 -11.23
C GLY A 111 15.00 -6.90 -12.16
N ALA A 112 13.95 -7.70 -12.37
CA ALA A 112 13.98 -8.85 -13.27
C ALA A 112 14.19 -8.42 -14.74
N LEU A 113 13.61 -7.29 -15.15
CA LEU A 113 13.82 -6.71 -16.46
C LEU A 113 15.25 -6.18 -16.65
N ASP A 114 15.79 -5.51 -15.64
CA ASP A 114 17.18 -5.04 -15.63
C ASP A 114 18.17 -6.20 -15.69
N GLU A 115 17.88 -7.30 -15.01
CA GLU A 115 18.69 -8.53 -15.04
C GLU A 115 18.67 -9.17 -16.43
N LEU A 116 17.47 -9.28 -17.03
CA LEU A 116 17.29 -9.79 -18.39
C LEU A 116 18.12 -8.99 -19.42
N VAL A 117 18.03 -7.66 -19.36
CA VAL A 117 18.80 -6.79 -20.26
C VAL A 117 20.30 -6.87 -19.95
N ARG A 118 20.70 -7.01 -18.72
CA ARG A 118 22.11 -7.19 -18.34
C ARG A 118 22.67 -8.50 -18.87
N GLU A 119 21.95 -9.61 -18.76
CA GLU A 119 22.32 -10.91 -19.31
C GLU A 119 22.57 -10.80 -20.82
N TRP A 120 21.58 -10.20 -21.56
CA TRP A 120 21.75 -9.95 -23.00
C TRP A 120 22.99 -9.10 -23.32
N ARG A 121 23.19 -7.97 -22.64
CA ARG A 121 24.34 -7.10 -22.87
C ARG A 121 25.67 -7.80 -22.59
N THR A 122 25.73 -8.61 -21.54
CA THR A 122 26.92 -9.36 -21.15
C THR A 122 27.27 -10.44 -22.19
N SER A 123 26.26 -11.03 -22.85
CA SER A 123 26.48 -12.03 -23.92
C SER A 123 27.12 -11.46 -25.17
N GLY A 124 27.06 -10.13 -25.38
CA GLY A 124 27.52 -9.48 -26.58
C GLY A 124 26.72 -9.82 -27.87
N ALA A 125 25.59 -10.51 -27.73
CA ALA A 125 24.76 -10.88 -28.87
C ALA A 125 23.95 -9.70 -29.42
N ALA A 126 23.72 -9.71 -30.72
CA ALA A 126 22.93 -8.66 -31.38
C ALA A 126 21.46 -8.70 -30.97
N SER A 127 20.92 -9.88 -30.72
CA SER A 127 19.54 -10.11 -30.30
C SER A 127 19.46 -11.14 -29.20
N ALA A 128 18.33 -11.19 -28.47
CA ALA A 128 18.08 -12.20 -27.46
C ALA A 128 16.62 -12.63 -27.41
N LEU A 129 16.38 -13.85 -27.00
CA LEU A 129 15.08 -14.48 -26.88
C LEU A 129 14.96 -15.16 -25.52
N LEU A 130 13.89 -14.90 -24.78
CA LEU A 130 13.43 -15.68 -23.65
C LEU A 130 12.25 -16.53 -24.08
N PRO A 131 12.39 -17.86 -24.20
CA PRO A 131 11.26 -18.76 -24.46
C PRO A 131 10.35 -18.79 -23.23
N ALA A 132 9.02 -18.81 -23.45
CA ALA A 132 8.06 -19.14 -22.40
C ALA A 132 8.03 -20.66 -22.13
N LEU A 133 7.51 -21.04 -20.97
CA LEU A 133 7.47 -22.45 -20.56
C LEU A 133 6.57 -23.30 -21.47
N ASP A 134 5.53 -22.70 -22.06
CA ASP A 134 4.60 -23.33 -23.02
C ASP A 134 5.13 -23.44 -24.46
N GLY A 135 6.36 -22.94 -24.71
CA GLY A 135 6.97 -22.86 -26.03
C GLY A 135 6.67 -21.55 -26.78
N GLY A 136 5.94 -20.64 -26.18
CA GLY A 136 5.75 -19.26 -26.64
C GLY A 136 6.99 -18.38 -26.46
N THR A 137 6.84 -17.08 -26.61
CA THR A 137 7.92 -16.09 -26.47
C THR A 137 7.60 -15.13 -25.33
N ALA A 138 8.30 -15.28 -24.22
CA ALA A 138 8.14 -14.44 -23.02
C ALA A 138 8.83 -13.08 -23.16
N ALA A 139 10.00 -13.01 -23.84
CA ALA A 139 10.62 -11.75 -24.19
C ALA A 139 11.47 -11.87 -25.46
N LEU A 140 11.50 -10.80 -26.21
CA LEU A 140 12.31 -10.71 -27.43
C LEU A 140 13.05 -9.37 -27.46
N ILE A 141 14.39 -9.40 -27.55
CA ILE A 141 15.23 -8.22 -27.70
C ILE A 141 15.78 -8.23 -29.13
N THR A 142 15.52 -7.18 -29.87
CA THR A 142 15.95 -7.06 -31.27
C THR A 142 16.41 -5.65 -31.59
N PRO A 143 17.45 -5.46 -32.45
CA PRO A 143 17.82 -4.14 -32.94
C PRO A 143 16.71 -3.56 -33.81
N LEU A 144 16.65 -2.25 -33.86
CA LEU A 144 15.76 -1.50 -34.75
C LEU A 144 16.55 -0.74 -35.82
N PRO A 145 16.07 -0.72 -37.09
CA PRO A 145 14.86 -1.44 -37.58
C PRO A 145 15.07 -2.94 -37.63
N THR A 146 14.05 -3.70 -37.17
CA THR A 146 14.12 -5.16 -37.23
C THR A 146 13.93 -5.67 -38.68
N ARG A 147 14.65 -6.74 -39.03
CA ARG A 147 14.52 -7.42 -40.34
C ARG A 147 13.80 -8.78 -40.20
N MET A 148 13.48 -9.18 -38.96
CA MET A 148 12.82 -10.45 -38.73
C MET A 148 11.30 -10.38 -38.95
N SER A 149 10.72 -11.48 -39.38
CA SER A 149 9.26 -11.68 -39.34
C SER A 149 8.81 -12.05 -37.94
N LEU A 150 7.66 -11.55 -37.52
CA LEU A 150 7.08 -11.86 -36.22
C LEU A 150 6.11 -13.03 -36.33
N HIS A 151 6.19 -13.97 -35.37
CA HIS A 151 5.42 -15.22 -35.37
C HIS A 151 4.82 -15.50 -33.98
N TYR A 152 4.32 -14.44 -33.28
CA TYR A 152 3.69 -14.64 -31.98
C TYR A 152 2.46 -15.55 -32.09
N GLY A 153 2.37 -16.51 -31.18
CA GLY A 153 1.37 -17.57 -31.10
C GLY A 153 2.01 -18.87 -30.61
N GLU A 154 1.32 -19.99 -30.79
CA GLU A 154 1.78 -21.30 -30.36
C GLU A 154 3.13 -21.68 -31.01
N GLY A 155 4.09 -22.11 -30.17
CA GLY A 155 5.43 -22.50 -30.64
C GLY A 155 6.28 -21.34 -31.20
N SER A 156 5.94 -20.10 -30.87
CA SER A 156 6.59 -18.90 -31.43
C SER A 156 8.08 -18.81 -31.11
N ALA A 157 8.56 -19.32 -29.97
CA ALA A 157 9.96 -19.23 -29.60
C ALA A 157 10.88 -19.92 -30.62
N ALA A 158 10.51 -21.09 -31.09
CA ALA A 158 11.28 -21.82 -32.09
C ALA A 158 11.29 -21.10 -33.46
N GLN A 159 10.20 -20.45 -33.83
CA GLN A 159 10.09 -19.66 -35.06
C GLN A 159 10.92 -18.38 -34.98
N HIS A 160 10.77 -17.60 -33.88
CA HIS A 160 11.56 -16.41 -33.67
C HIS A 160 13.07 -16.72 -33.58
N LEU A 161 13.46 -17.83 -32.96
CA LEU A 161 14.88 -18.22 -32.91
C LEU A 161 15.46 -18.45 -34.33
N ARG A 162 14.71 -19.11 -35.22
CA ARG A 162 15.11 -19.30 -36.64
C ARG A 162 15.21 -17.97 -37.37
N GLU A 163 14.22 -17.11 -37.25
CA GLU A 163 14.20 -15.79 -37.86
C GLU A 163 15.38 -14.91 -37.40
N LEU A 164 15.62 -14.86 -36.09
CA LEU A 164 16.72 -14.11 -35.50
C LEU A 164 18.08 -14.65 -36.01
N THR A 165 18.24 -15.96 -36.03
CA THR A 165 19.48 -16.60 -36.52
C THR A 165 19.75 -16.27 -38.02
N ALA A 166 18.68 -16.12 -38.80
CA ALA A 166 18.79 -15.78 -40.23
C ALA A 166 19.01 -14.28 -40.48
N THR A 167 18.55 -13.40 -39.57
CA THR A 167 18.51 -11.96 -39.82
C THR A 167 19.45 -11.14 -38.96
N THR A 168 20.04 -11.72 -37.89
CA THR A 168 20.99 -11.04 -37.01
C THR A 168 22.34 -11.76 -36.94
N SER A 169 23.40 -11.06 -36.53
CA SER A 169 24.76 -11.61 -36.47
C SER A 169 24.93 -12.64 -35.33
N SER A 170 24.18 -12.55 -34.29
CA SER A 170 24.22 -13.46 -33.13
C SER A 170 22.95 -13.36 -32.29
N VAL A 171 22.55 -14.48 -31.70
CA VAL A 171 21.35 -14.58 -30.83
C VAL A 171 21.72 -15.23 -29.52
N HIS A 172 21.30 -14.62 -28.42
CA HIS A 172 21.42 -15.20 -27.08
C HIS A 172 20.09 -15.76 -26.61
N ARG A 173 20.08 -16.99 -26.08
CA ARG A 173 18.91 -17.56 -25.44
C ARG A 173 18.97 -17.21 -23.94
N LEU A 174 18.05 -16.36 -23.52
CA LEU A 174 17.94 -15.90 -22.14
C LEU A 174 17.35 -16.98 -21.22
N THR A 175 17.71 -16.89 -19.94
CA THR A 175 17.15 -17.74 -18.89
C THR A 175 16.69 -16.85 -17.74
N SER A 176 15.39 -16.84 -17.46
CA SER A 176 14.81 -15.94 -16.44
C SER A 176 13.53 -16.55 -15.86
N PRO A 177 13.20 -16.27 -14.58
CA PRO A 177 11.89 -16.55 -14.02
C PRO A 177 10.73 -15.90 -14.77
N LEU A 178 11.01 -14.88 -15.60
CA LEU A 178 10.03 -14.25 -16.50
C LEU A 178 9.52 -15.21 -17.60
N ALA A 179 10.07 -16.40 -17.76
CA ALA A 179 9.58 -17.40 -18.71
C ALA A 179 8.20 -17.98 -18.35
N ALA A 180 7.72 -17.78 -17.12
CA ALA A 180 6.42 -18.22 -16.67
C ALA A 180 5.36 -17.15 -17.00
N ASP A 181 4.38 -17.53 -17.79
CA ASP A 181 3.15 -16.76 -18.05
C ASP A 181 1.98 -17.28 -17.20
N LEU A 182 0.91 -16.54 -17.13
CA LEU A 182 -0.27 -16.84 -16.33
C LEU A 182 -1.49 -17.03 -17.24
N ASP A 183 -1.62 -18.19 -17.86
CA ASP A 183 -2.67 -18.45 -18.85
C ASP A 183 -3.70 -19.50 -18.47
N THR A 184 -3.38 -20.41 -17.56
CA THR A 184 -4.22 -21.54 -17.17
C THR A 184 -4.51 -21.56 -15.66
N PRO A 185 -5.56 -22.29 -15.20
CA PRO A 185 -5.79 -22.52 -13.78
C PRO A 185 -4.61 -23.18 -13.06
N GLU A 186 -3.85 -24.02 -13.76
CA GLU A 186 -2.65 -24.68 -13.25
C GLU A 186 -1.54 -23.66 -12.98
N ASP A 187 -1.34 -22.67 -13.87
CA ASP A 187 -0.38 -21.58 -13.67
C ASP A 187 -0.78 -20.73 -12.46
N LEU A 188 -2.09 -20.46 -12.30
CA LEU A 188 -2.60 -19.76 -11.14
C LEU A 188 -2.32 -20.54 -9.85
N ALA A 189 -2.54 -21.85 -9.85
CA ALA A 189 -2.28 -22.72 -8.71
C ALA A 189 -0.78 -22.79 -8.35
N VAL A 190 0.11 -22.84 -9.34
CA VAL A 190 1.56 -22.81 -9.15
C VAL A 190 2.03 -21.46 -8.57
N ILE A 191 1.46 -20.37 -9.06
CA ILE A 191 1.80 -19.02 -8.60
C ILE A 191 1.22 -18.75 -7.20
N THR A 192 0.03 -19.28 -6.89
CA THR A 192 -0.57 -19.17 -5.55
C THR A 192 0.07 -20.14 -4.54
N SER A 193 0.61 -21.25 -4.98
CA SER A 193 1.31 -22.24 -4.12
C SER A 193 2.79 -21.96 -3.98
N SER A 194 3.44 -21.29 -4.93
CA SER A 194 4.75 -20.69 -4.72
C SER A 194 4.55 -19.42 -3.91
N GLU A 195 5.33 -19.22 -2.86
CA GLU A 195 5.33 -17.98 -2.03
C GLU A 195 5.52 -16.68 -2.85
N ALA A 196 5.72 -16.79 -4.16
CA ALA A 196 5.68 -15.75 -5.18
C ALA A 196 4.27 -15.45 -5.69
N GLY A 197 3.24 -15.92 -4.99
CA GLY A 197 1.86 -15.62 -5.33
C GLY A 197 1.62 -14.14 -5.54
N PHE A 198 0.56 -13.82 -6.21
CA PHE A 198 -0.06 -12.52 -6.49
C PHE A 198 -0.13 -11.54 -5.28
N ALA A 199 0.60 -11.87 -4.22
CA ALA A 199 0.84 -10.97 -3.13
C ALA A 199 1.40 -9.67 -3.72
N LEU A 200 0.78 -8.56 -3.38
CA LEU A 200 1.43 -7.26 -3.23
C LEU A 200 2.62 -7.51 -2.25
N GLY A 201 3.54 -8.35 -2.66
CA GLY A 201 4.48 -8.92 -1.79
C GLY A 201 5.88 -8.63 -2.25
N ASP A 202 6.78 -9.12 -1.78
CA ASP A 202 8.21 -9.27 -1.69
C ASP A 202 9.13 -8.33 -2.49
N GLN A 203 8.64 -7.50 -3.40
CA GLN A 203 9.46 -6.56 -4.19
C GLN A 203 8.95 -5.12 -4.24
N HIS A 204 7.98 -4.73 -3.43
CA HIS A 204 7.72 -3.32 -3.23
C HIS A 204 8.62 -2.83 -2.07
N ASP A 205 9.72 -2.17 -2.43
CA ASP A 205 10.44 -1.28 -1.49
C ASP A 205 9.58 -0.07 -1.09
N GLY A 206 8.28 -0.10 -1.39
CA GLY A 206 7.32 0.95 -1.14
C GLY A 206 6.34 0.63 0.00
N LEU A 207 5.71 1.67 0.52
CA LEU A 207 4.66 1.59 1.53
C LEU A 207 3.31 1.27 0.88
N VAL A 208 2.59 0.29 1.41
CA VAL A 208 1.21 -0.04 1.07
C VAL A 208 0.34 0.17 2.29
N ALA A 209 -0.77 0.91 2.14
CA ALA A 209 -1.79 1.10 3.16
C ALA A 209 -3.17 0.75 2.56
N LEU A 210 -3.87 -0.22 3.14
CA LEU A 210 -5.15 -0.71 2.66
C LEU A 210 -6.18 -0.71 3.80
N PRO A 211 -7.42 -0.28 3.56
CA PRO A 211 -8.47 -0.39 4.57
C PRO A 211 -8.89 -1.85 4.74
N ILE A 212 -9.17 -2.23 5.99
CA ILE A 212 -9.81 -3.50 6.34
C ILE A 212 -11.29 -3.20 6.60
N ASP A 213 -12.14 -3.74 5.74
CA ASP A 213 -13.58 -3.55 5.79
C ASP A 213 -14.29 -4.66 6.61
N GLY A 214 -15.59 -4.51 6.83
CA GLY A 214 -16.44 -5.57 7.38
C GLY A 214 -16.47 -5.65 8.91
N LEU A 215 -15.93 -4.66 9.63
CA LEU A 215 -16.16 -4.52 11.07
C LEU A 215 -17.52 -3.81 11.29
N GLY A 216 -18.40 -4.43 12.07
CA GLY A 216 -19.69 -3.85 12.46
C GLY A 216 -19.58 -2.66 13.42
N GLU A 217 -20.72 -2.11 13.84
CA GLU A 217 -20.75 -1.08 14.89
C GLU A 217 -20.33 -1.70 16.23
N ILE A 218 -19.29 -1.16 16.84
CA ILE A 218 -18.74 -1.64 18.12
C ILE A 218 -19.60 -1.12 19.30
N GLN A 219 -19.93 -2.02 20.20
CA GLN A 219 -20.69 -1.75 21.43
C GLN A 219 -19.80 -1.88 22.65
N PRO A 220 -20.19 -1.26 23.80
CA PRO A 220 -19.51 -1.48 25.07
C PRO A 220 -19.47 -2.97 25.45
N ASN A 221 -18.31 -3.43 25.89
CA ASN A 221 -18.00 -4.82 26.27
C ASN A 221 -17.90 -5.82 25.10
N ASP A 222 -17.91 -5.38 23.85
CA ASP A 222 -17.54 -6.26 22.73
C ASP A 222 -16.10 -6.79 22.91
N ASN A 223 -15.87 -8.04 22.53
CA ASN A 223 -14.51 -8.59 22.50
C ASN A 223 -13.76 -8.05 21.26
N LEU A 224 -13.41 -6.77 21.32
CA LEU A 224 -12.77 -6.07 20.19
C LEU A 224 -11.51 -6.76 19.66
N PRO A 225 -10.57 -7.28 20.50
CA PRO A 225 -9.42 -7.99 20.02
C PRO A 225 -9.76 -9.15 19.08
N GLU A 226 -10.75 -9.96 19.41
CA GLU A 226 -11.18 -11.09 18.59
C GLU A 226 -11.89 -10.63 17.31
N LEU A 227 -12.74 -9.61 17.38
CA LEU A 227 -13.41 -9.03 16.22
C LEU A 227 -12.39 -8.48 15.20
N ILE A 228 -11.34 -7.82 15.68
CA ILE A 228 -10.25 -7.32 14.83
C ILE A 228 -9.46 -8.48 14.23
N ALA A 229 -9.11 -9.49 15.03
CA ALA A 229 -8.37 -10.66 14.54
C ALA A 229 -9.14 -11.40 13.45
N GLU A 230 -10.47 -11.51 13.59
CA GLU A 230 -11.34 -12.08 12.57
C GLU A 230 -11.40 -11.21 11.30
N ALA A 231 -11.51 -9.90 11.44
CA ALA A 231 -11.51 -8.98 10.31
C ALA A 231 -10.18 -9.01 9.54
N VAL A 232 -9.04 -9.06 10.25
CA VAL A 232 -7.71 -9.22 9.67
C VAL A 232 -7.59 -10.55 8.92
N HIS A 233 -8.01 -11.66 9.52
CA HIS A 233 -7.96 -12.99 8.89
C HIS A 233 -8.77 -13.01 7.60
N ARG A 234 -10.02 -12.57 7.62
CA ARG A 234 -10.88 -12.45 6.44
C ARG A 234 -10.27 -11.54 5.37
N PHE A 235 -9.70 -10.39 5.76
CA PHE A 235 -9.02 -9.49 4.84
C PHE A 235 -7.85 -10.17 4.10
N LEU A 236 -7.06 -11.00 4.80
CA LEU A 236 -5.95 -11.76 4.21
C LEU A 236 -6.46 -12.81 3.21
N ASP A 237 -7.60 -13.46 3.50
CA ASP A 237 -8.20 -14.46 2.61
C ASP A 237 -8.84 -13.82 1.37
N GLU A 238 -9.51 -12.67 1.52
CA GLU A 238 -10.22 -11.98 0.44
C GLU A 238 -9.32 -11.11 -0.44
N ARG A 239 -8.21 -10.64 0.09
CA ARG A 239 -7.29 -9.74 -0.60
C ARG A 239 -5.99 -10.45 -0.95
N ALA A 240 -5.54 -10.27 -2.18
CA ALA A 240 -4.26 -10.82 -2.65
C ALA A 240 -3.04 -10.08 -2.07
N VAL A 241 -3.00 -9.89 -0.74
CA VAL A 241 -1.87 -9.26 -0.06
C VAL A 241 -0.82 -10.27 0.43
N GLY A 242 -1.10 -11.58 0.25
CA GLY A 242 -0.27 -12.68 0.77
C GLY A 242 -0.36 -12.82 2.29
N PRO A 243 0.38 -13.76 2.88
CA PRO A 243 0.34 -14.01 4.32
C PRO A 243 0.76 -12.78 5.13
N LEU A 244 0.23 -12.69 6.35
CA LEU A 244 0.64 -11.68 7.32
C LEU A 244 2.12 -11.87 7.67
N ARG A 245 2.85 -10.75 7.85
CA ARG A 245 4.28 -10.75 8.19
C ARG A 245 4.53 -10.10 9.54
N PRO A 246 5.61 -10.44 10.23
CA PRO A 246 5.96 -9.79 11.50
C PRO A 246 6.23 -8.29 11.40
N ASP A 247 6.63 -7.79 10.23
CA ASP A 247 6.91 -6.38 9.94
C ASP A 247 5.70 -5.61 9.36
N ASP A 248 4.56 -6.29 9.16
CA ASP A 248 3.29 -5.62 8.86
C ASP A 248 2.76 -4.88 10.09
N VAL A 249 1.96 -3.85 9.87
CA VAL A 249 1.32 -3.10 10.95
C VAL A 249 -0.18 -3.02 10.73
N ILE A 250 -0.95 -3.27 11.78
CA ILE A 250 -2.40 -3.03 11.82
C ILE A 250 -2.66 -1.73 12.56
N SER A 251 -3.25 -0.76 11.87
CA SER A 251 -3.71 0.49 12.46
C SER A 251 -5.17 0.38 12.87
N VAL A 252 -5.47 0.83 14.09
CA VAL A 252 -6.79 0.78 14.71
C VAL A 252 -7.16 2.18 15.18
N THR A 253 -8.30 2.71 14.74
CA THR A 253 -8.74 4.02 15.24
C THR A 253 -9.16 3.94 16.70
N GLN A 254 -8.75 4.93 17.48
CA GLN A 254 -9.04 5.05 18.91
C GLN A 254 -10.52 4.81 19.26
N LYS A 255 -11.41 5.29 18.43
CA LYS A 255 -12.85 5.36 18.73
C LYS A 255 -13.49 3.99 18.96
N ILE A 256 -13.11 2.97 18.19
CA ILE A 256 -13.65 1.62 18.41
C ILE A 256 -13.09 0.97 19.68
N VAL A 257 -11.86 1.30 20.04
CA VAL A 257 -11.24 0.85 21.30
C VAL A 257 -11.97 1.47 22.48
N SER A 258 -12.19 2.78 22.44
CA SER A 258 -12.93 3.50 23.50
C SER A 258 -14.35 2.99 23.65
N LYS A 259 -15.06 2.71 22.56
CA LYS A 259 -16.41 2.13 22.63
C LYS A 259 -16.40 0.77 23.31
N ALA A 260 -15.52 -0.15 22.87
CA ALA A 260 -15.44 -1.49 23.44
C ALA A 260 -15.08 -1.49 24.94
N GLU A 261 -14.19 -0.57 25.34
CA GLU A 261 -13.77 -0.40 26.75
C GLU A 261 -14.77 0.39 27.61
N GLY A 262 -15.88 0.85 27.01
CA GLY A 262 -16.88 1.65 27.74
C GLY A 262 -16.39 3.05 28.10
N ALA A 263 -15.33 3.56 27.45
CA ALA A 263 -14.83 4.92 27.62
C ALA A 263 -15.79 5.92 26.93
N ILE A 264 -17.02 5.95 27.39
CA ILE A 264 -18.15 6.75 26.88
C ILE A 264 -18.76 7.53 28.02
N VAL A 265 -19.04 8.80 27.80
CA VAL A 265 -19.73 9.66 28.78
C VAL A 265 -21.09 10.07 28.23
N ASP A 266 -22.15 9.86 29.01
CA ASP A 266 -23.48 10.35 28.74
C ASP A 266 -23.58 11.82 29.20
N LEU A 267 -23.67 12.73 28.24
CA LEU A 267 -23.73 14.17 28.52
C LEU A 267 -24.99 14.59 29.28
N THR A 268 -26.05 13.77 29.28
CA THR A 268 -27.28 14.07 30.04
C THR A 268 -27.04 13.96 31.55
N THR A 269 -26.01 13.26 31.98
CA THR A 269 -25.65 13.10 33.40
C THR A 269 -24.65 14.17 33.90
N ILE A 270 -24.15 15.00 32.98
CA ILE A 270 -23.09 15.99 33.30
C ILE A 270 -23.70 17.31 33.79
N THR A 271 -23.24 17.76 34.95
CA THR A 271 -23.52 19.09 35.48
C THR A 271 -22.28 19.98 35.32
N PRO A 272 -22.30 20.95 34.37
CA PRO A 272 -21.13 21.78 34.13
C PRO A 272 -20.82 22.73 35.30
N ARG A 273 -19.53 22.86 35.60
CA ARG A 273 -19.02 23.89 36.55
C ARG A 273 -19.10 25.30 35.95
N GLN A 274 -18.95 26.33 36.77
CA GLN A 274 -19.08 27.73 36.34
C GLN A 274 -18.10 28.09 35.22
N GLU A 275 -16.90 27.58 35.26
CA GLU A 275 -15.88 27.81 34.22
C GLU A 275 -16.30 27.23 32.85
N ALA A 276 -16.87 26.02 32.85
CA ALA A 276 -17.37 25.38 31.64
C ALA A 276 -18.57 26.14 31.06
N LEU A 277 -19.49 26.63 31.92
CA LEU A 277 -20.61 27.45 31.51
C LEU A 277 -20.14 28.77 30.86
N ALA A 278 -19.25 29.51 31.50
CA ALA A 278 -18.73 30.80 31.01
C ALA A 278 -17.99 30.63 29.66
N TYR A 279 -17.18 29.57 29.51
CA TYR A 279 -16.50 29.30 28.26
C TYR A 279 -17.49 28.91 27.15
N ALA A 280 -18.45 28.06 27.45
CA ALA A 280 -19.45 27.59 26.50
C ALA A 280 -20.32 28.74 25.99
N GLU A 281 -20.74 29.66 26.86
CA GLU A 281 -21.49 30.86 26.51
C GLU A 281 -20.67 31.77 25.55
N ARG A 282 -19.43 32.05 25.92
CA ARG A 282 -18.53 32.92 25.14
C ARG A 282 -18.24 32.37 23.74
N TRP A 283 -18.02 31.06 23.62
CA TRP A 283 -17.55 30.46 22.36
C TRP A 283 -18.59 29.57 21.67
N LYS A 284 -19.85 29.62 22.15
CA LYS A 284 -21.00 28.84 21.60
C LYS A 284 -20.68 27.34 21.53
N ARG A 285 -20.22 26.76 22.63
CA ARG A 285 -19.94 25.35 22.78
C ARG A 285 -20.98 24.68 23.70
N ASP A 286 -21.06 23.36 23.70
CA ASP A 286 -21.84 22.62 24.68
C ASP A 286 -21.09 22.61 26.03
N ALA A 287 -21.67 23.20 27.05
CA ALA A 287 -21.06 23.31 28.37
C ALA A 287 -20.76 21.92 29.00
N ARG A 288 -21.58 20.91 28.69
CA ARG A 288 -21.44 19.54 29.18
C ARG A 288 -20.17 18.89 28.56
N GLN A 289 -19.93 19.09 27.24
CA GLN A 289 -18.71 18.65 26.60
C GLN A 289 -17.48 19.36 27.15
N VAL A 290 -17.57 20.68 27.35
CA VAL A 290 -16.48 21.45 27.99
C VAL A 290 -16.17 20.92 29.37
N GLU A 291 -17.18 20.58 30.17
CA GLU A 291 -17.00 19.99 31.50
C GLU A 291 -16.24 18.67 31.43
N VAL A 292 -16.63 17.75 30.51
CA VAL A 292 -15.94 16.47 30.34
C VAL A 292 -14.48 16.70 29.93
N VAL A 293 -14.21 17.64 29.02
CA VAL A 293 -12.83 17.99 28.63
C VAL A 293 -11.99 18.45 29.83
N LEU A 294 -12.59 19.27 30.71
CA LEU A 294 -11.91 19.75 31.91
C LEU A 294 -11.73 18.65 32.99
N GLN A 295 -12.59 17.64 33.01
CA GLN A 295 -12.47 16.48 33.90
C GLN A 295 -11.35 15.54 33.47
N GLU A 296 -11.16 15.36 32.14
CA GLU A 296 -10.11 14.53 31.56
C GLU A 296 -8.73 15.23 31.51
N ALA A 297 -8.69 16.54 31.76
CA ALA A 297 -7.47 17.32 31.76
C ALA A 297 -6.72 17.20 33.07
N VAL A 298 -5.47 16.77 33.05
CA VAL A 298 -4.53 16.92 34.19
C VAL A 298 -4.11 18.39 34.31
N ARG A 299 -3.95 19.07 33.17
CA ARG A 299 -3.58 20.49 33.08
C ARG A 299 -4.20 21.12 31.85
N VAL A 300 -4.77 22.33 32.01
CA VAL A 300 -5.18 23.16 30.89
C VAL A 300 -3.99 23.99 30.43
N VAL A 301 -3.53 23.76 29.21
CA VAL A 301 -2.42 24.50 28.61
C VAL A 301 -2.92 25.81 28.03
N ARG A 302 -4.05 25.80 27.34
CA ARG A 302 -4.70 26.99 26.77
C ARG A 302 -6.18 26.76 26.57
N MET A 303 -6.98 27.77 26.89
CA MET A 303 -8.44 27.74 26.73
C MET A 303 -8.89 29.09 26.12
N ASP A 304 -8.92 29.13 24.77
CA ASP A 304 -9.20 30.37 24.04
C ASP A 304 -9.77 30.07 22.66
N ARG A 305 -10.51 31.04 22.08
CA ARG A 305 -11.06 30.98 20.72
C ARG A 305 -11.82 29.71 20.36
N GLY A 306 -12.52 29.12 21.35
CA GLY A 306 -13.28 27.89 21.15
C GLY A 306 -12.44 26.62 21.06
N VAL A 307 -11.14 26.66 21.36
CA VAL A 307 -10.22 25.53 21.44
C VAL A 307 -9.70 25.41 22.86
N ILE A 308 -9.70 24.20 23.41
CA ILE A 308 -9.13 23.89 24.72
C ILE A 308 -7.96 22.94 24.48
N ILE A 309 -6.74 23.39 24.74
CA ILE A 309 -5.54 22.54 24.71
C ILE A 309 -5.26 22.07 26.12
N THR A 310 -5.16 20.79 26.31
CA THR A 310 -4.99 20.15 27.61
C THR A 310 -3.88 19.12 27.57
N GLU A 311 -3.32 18.82 28.72
CA GLU A 311 -2.49 17.66 28.97
C GLU A 311 -3.35 16.59 29.66
N THR A 312 -3.35 15.37 29.12
CA THR A 312 -4.10 14.24 29.67
C THR A 312 -3.26 13.38 30.63
N ALA A 313 -3.88 12.44 31.34
CA ALA A 313 -3.18 11.48 32.18
C ALA A 313 -2.18 10.59 31.44
N HIS A 314 -2.33 10.45 30.13
CA HIS A 314 -1.39 9.74 29.25
C HIS A 314 -0.11 10.55 29.00
N GLY A 315 -0.13 11.88 29.22
CA GLY A 315 0.93 12.83 28.88
C GLY A 315 0.75 13.46 27.50
N PHE A 316 -0.34 13.17 26.79
CA PHE A 316 -0.62 13.84 25.51
C PHE A 316 -1.05 15.28 25.71
N VAL A 317 -0.46 16.20 24.95
CA VAL A 317 -0.89 17.59 24.86
C VAL A 317 -1.67 17.76 23.56
N LEU A 318 -3.00 17.87 23.66
CA LEU A 318 -3.89 17.88 22.50
C LEU A 318 -5.15 18.71 22.73
N ALA A 319 -5.93 18.91 21.68
CA ALA A 319 -7.20 19.62 21.77
C ALA A 319 -8.27 18.76 22.46
N ASN A 320 -9.02 19.41 23.35
CA ASN A 320 -10.21 18.84 24.01
C ASN A 320 -9.95 17.53 24.78
N SER A 321 -8.77 17.29 25.32
CA SER A 321 -8.37 16.07 26.03
C SER A 321 -8.64 14.76 25.24
N GLY A 322 -8.75 14.82 23.92
CA GLY A 322 -9.17 13.67 23.09
C GLY A 322 -10.66 13.33 23.22
N VAL A 323 -11.47 14.15 23.87
CA VAL A 323 -12.93 13.97 23.94
C VAL A 323 -13.53 14.23 22.57
N ASP A 324 -14.20 13.22 22.01
CA ASP A 324 -14.76 13.27 20.66
C ASP A 324 -16.26 12.98 20.67
N ALA A 325 -17.03 13.90 20.05
CA ALA A 325 -18.49 13.79 19.86
C ALA A 325 -18.87 13.30 18.45
N SER A 326 -17.89 13.10 17.56
CA SER A 326 -18.14 12.72 16.17
C SER A 326 -18.22 11.19 16.00
N ASN A 327 -19.05 10.71 15.07
CA ASN A 327 -19.18 9.29 14.72
C ASN A 327 -19.45 8.37 15.95
N VAL A 328 -20.16 8.84 16.95
CA VAL A 328 -20.51 8.10 18.15
C VAL A 328 -21.78 7.24 18.00
N GLY A 329 -22.35 7.16 16.80
CA GLY A 329 -23.54 6.36 16.49
C GLY A 329 -24.85 7.11 16.67
N PRO A 330 -25.99 6.39 16.92
CA PRO A 330 -27.34 6.96 16.95
C PRO A 330 -27.57 8.03 18.05
N ARG A 331 -26.75 7.98 19.12
CA ARG A 331 -26.82 8.93 20.24
C ARG A 331 -25.88 10.13 20.06
N SER A 332 -25.62 10.53 18.81
CA SER A 332 -24.82 11.73 18.50
C SER A 332 -25.43 12.97 19.14
N GLY A 333 -24.60 13.74 19.87
CA GLY A 333 -25.05 14.91 20.66
C GLY A 333 -25.46 14.60 22.10
N GLU A 334 -25.62 13.33 22.48
CA GLU A 334 -25.91 12.91 23.84
C GLU A 334 -24.71 12.24 24.52
N ILE A 335 -23.79 11.67 23.75
CA ILE A 335 -22.61 10.98 24.26
C ILE A 335 -21.34 11.51 23.62
N VAL A 336 -20.23 11.35 24.34
CA VAL A 336 -18.87 11.56 23.85
C VAL A 336 -18.00 10.35 24.17
N THR A 337 -16.97 10.09 23.37
CA THR A 337 -15.94 9.11 23.68
C THR A 337 -14.73 9.80 24.30
N LEU A 338 -14.10 9.11 25.23
CA LEU A 338 -12.82 9.47 25.85
C LEU A 338 -11.70 8.66 25.17
N LEU A 339 -10.44 9.02 25.43
CA LEU A 339 -9.32 8.15 25.06
C LEU A 339 -9.39 6.81 25.82
N PRO A 340 -8.89 5.70 25.23
CA PRO A 340 -8.70 4.45 25.96
C PRO A 340 -7.80 4.68 27.17
N ARG A 341 -8.09 4.01 28.28
CA ARG A 341 -7.34 4.23 29.53
C ARG A 341 -5.86 3.88 29.42
N ASP A 342 -5.55 2.79 28.71
CA ASP A 342 -4.19 2.32 28.44
C ASP A 342 -4.12 1.82 26.98
N PRO A 343 -3.82 2.73 26.02
CA PRO A 343 -3.81 2.38 24.60
C PRO A 343 -2.73 1.35 24.24
N ASP A 344 -1.56 1.37 24.89
CA ASP A 344 -0.51 0.37 24.64
C ASP A 344 -0.98 -1.03 25.06
N ALA A 345 -1.60 -1.15 26.23
CA ALA A 345 -2.18 -2.42 26.67
C ALA A 345 -3.30 -2.90 25.75
N SER A 346 -4.10 -1.99 25.19
CA SER A 346 -5.15 -2.33 24.23
C SER A 346 -4.54 -2.81 22.90
N ALA A 347 -3.49 -2.17 22.40
CA ALA A 347 -2.74 -2.60 21.23
C ALA A 347 -2.13 -4.00 21.45
N ALA A 348 -1.57 -4.26 22.63
CA ALA A 348 -0.98 -5.57 22.98
C ALA A 348 -2.04 -6.70 23.00
N ARG A 349 -3.25 -6.45 23.52
CA ARG A 349 -4.36 -7.41 23.49
C ARG A 349 -4.79 -7.74 22.06
N ILE A 350 -4.90 -6.71 21.21
CA ILE A 350 -5.24 -6.87 19.79
C ILE A 350 -4.16 -7.68 19.07
N ARG A 351 -2.88 -7.34 19.26
CA ARG A 351 -1.74 -8.06 18.70
C ARG A 351 -1.76 -9.55 19.08
N THR A 352 -2.03 -9.85 20.34
CA THR A 352 -2.13 -11.23 20.85
C THR A 352 -3.26 -12.00 20.18
N ALA A 353 -4.44 -11.42 20.02
CA ALA A 353 -5.57 -12.06 19.36
C ALA A 353 -5.29 -12.32 17.87
N ILE A 354 -4.67 -11.36 17.17
CA ILE A 354 -4.24 -11.56 15.76
C ILE A 354 -3.24 -12.72 15.68
N ALA A 355 -2.23 -12.76 16.56
CA ALA A 355 -1.24 -13.82 16.57
C ALA A 355 -1.85 -15.20 16.84
N ALA A 356 -2.81 -15.29 17.76
CA ALA A 356 -3.49 -16.54 18.06
C ALA A 356 -4.28 -17.09 16.85
N ARG A 357 -4.83 -16.20 16.01
CA ARG A 357 -5.67 -16.58 14.86
C ARG A 357 -4.87 -16.82 13.58
N THR A 358 -3.82 -16.05 13.36
CA THR A 358 -3.05 -16.07 12.09
C THR A 358 -1.71 -16.78 12.19
N GLY A 359 -1.23 -17.05 13.39
CA GLY A 359 0.12 -17.57 13.65
C GLY A 359 1.23 -16.51 13.59
N VAL A 360 0.91 -15.25 13.29
CA VAL A 360 1.87 -14.15 13.14
C VAL A 360 1.48 -12.98 14.03
N ALA A 361 2.43 -12.40 14.74
CA ALA A 361 2.26 -11.23 15.60
C ALA A 361 2.76 -9.96 14.88
N PRO A 362 1.90 -9.22 14.16
CA PRO A 362 2.29 -7.98 13.48
C PRO A 362 2.50 -6.83 14.48
N GLY A 363 2.99 -5.68 14.01
CA GLY A 363 2.84 -4.44 14.75
C GLY A 363 1.37 -4.02 14.86
N VAL A 364 0.98 -3.42 15.97
CA VAL A 364 -0.35 -2.81 16.14
C VAL A 364 -0.17 -1.38 16.65
N ILE A 365 -0.88 -0.43 16.03
CA ILE A 365 -0.96 0.95 16.51
C ILE A 365 -2.41 1.35 16.73
N ILE A 366 -2.67 2.12 17.78
CA ILE A 366 -3.94 2.82 18.00
C ILE A 366 -3.74 4.28 17.64
N THR A 367 -4.62 4.84 16.80
CA THR A 367 -4.46 6.18 16.24
C THR A 367 -5.58 7.11 16.63
N ASP A 368 -5.24 8.39 16.76
CA ASP A 368 -6.21 9.47 16.91
C ASP A 368 -5.76 10.71 16.12
N SER A 369 -6.71 11.61 15.81
CA SER A 369 -6.46 12.79 14.97
C SER A 369 -6.05 13.99 15.80
N PHE A 370 -4.82 14.44 15.64
CA PHE A 370 -4.28 15.59 16.37
C PHE A 370 -4.16 16.83 15.48
N GLY A 371 -4.43 18.00 16.06
CA GLY A 371 -3.96 19.27 15.54
C GLY A 371 -2.44 19.40 15.72
N ARG A 372 -1.82 20.21 14.89
CA ARG A 372 -0.36 20.43 14.94
C ARG A 372 -0.06 21.90 15.20
N PRO A 373 0.88 22.25 16.11
CA PRO A 373 1.32 23.63 16.30
C PRO A 373 1.77 24.26 14.98
N TRP A 374 1.36 25.51 14.75
CA TRP A 374 1.71 26.33 13.58
C TRP A 374 1.35 25.75 12.20
N ARG A 375 0.53 24.71 12.15
CA ARG A 375 0.04 24.13 10.90
C ARG A 375 -1.47 23.98 10.92
N LEU A 376 -2.13 24.30 9.82
CA LEU A 376 -3.54 24.01 9.62
C LEU A 376 -3.73 22.52 9.29
N GLY A 377 -4.91 22.03 9.62
CA GLY A 377 -5.30 20.62 9.42
C GLY A 377 -4.91 19.73 10.60
N ILE A 378 -5.55 18.57 10.62
CA ILE A 378 -5.27 17.47 11.55
C ILE A 378 -4.52 16.36 10.81
N THR A 379 -3.87 15.51 11.56
CA THR A 379 -3.29 14.24 11.05
C THR A 379 -3.39 13.20 12.14
N ASP A 380 -3.54 11.94 11.77
CA ASP A 380 -3.51 10.87 12.74
C ASP A 380 -2.09 10.66 13.26
N VAL A 381 -1.99 10.44 14.56
CA VAL A 381 -0.78 10.10 15.30
C VAL A 381 -1.04 8.82 16.10
N ALA A 382 0.01 8.11 16.45
CA ALA A 382 -0.08 6.95 17.33
C ALA A 382 -0.30 7.42 18.77
N ILE A 383 -1.33 6.88 19.43
CA ILE A 383 -1.60 7.08 20.86
C ILE A 383 -1.40 5.81 21.68
N GLY A 384 -1.16 4.68 21.03
CA GLY A 384 -0.80 3.41 21.61
C GLY A 384 -0.19 2.48 20.59
N LEU A 385 0.70 1.59 21.00
CA LEU A 385 1.37 0.65 20.12
C LEU A 385 1.79 -0.65 20.81
N ALA A 386 2.00 -1.69 20.01
CA ALA A 386 2.59 -2.95 20.46
C ALA A 386 3.35 -3.62 19.32
N GLY A 387 4.48 -4.24 19.62
CA GLY A 387 5.28 -5.01 18.69
C GLY A 387 6.24 -4.17 17.82
N ILE A 388 6.22 -2.86 17.93
CA ILE A 388 7.09 -1.95 17.18
C ILE A 388 7.60 -0.82 18.06
N ALA A 389 8.71 -0.19 17.67
CA ALA A 389 9.22 1.02 18.30
C ALA A 389 8.43 2.27 17.86
N ALA A 390 8.20 3.22 18.78
CA ALA A 390 7.57 4.49 18.46
C ALA A 390 8.47 5.37 17.59
N LEU A 391 9.78 5.34 17.85
CA LEU A 391 10.80 6.16 17.23
C LEU A 391 11.88 5.32 16.56
N GLU A 392 12.49 5.86 15.51
CA GLU A 392 13.69 5.33 14.89
C GLU A 392 14.84 6.33 15.09
N ASP A 393 15.81 5.93 15.87
CA ASP A 393 17.00 6.75 16.16
C ASP A 393 18.10 6.48 15.12
N LEU A 394 18.33 7.46 14.26
CA LEU A 394 19.36 7.41 13.22
C LEU A 394 20.63 8.17 13.61
N ARG A 395 20.73 8.69 14.85
CA ARG A 395 21.93 9.35 15.33
C ARG A 395 23.10 8.38 15.36
N GLY A 396 24.25 8.83 14.92
CA GLY A 396 25.46 8.00 14.82
C GLY A 396 25.55 7.16 13.53
N GLN A 397 24.49 7.08 12.72
CA GLN A 397 24.50 6.40 11.42
C GLN A 397 24.94 7.37 10.31
N PRO A 398 25.60 6.90 9.23
CA PRO A 398 25.94 7.70 8.08
C PRO A 398 24.68 8.02 7.24
N ASP A 399 24.63 9.22 6.68
CA ASP A 399 23.68 9.56 5.61
C ASP A 399 24.13 8.97 4.25
N ALA A 400 23.41 9.27 3.17
CA ALA A 400 23.71 8.76 1.83
C ALA A 400 25.10 9.19 1.29
N ASP A 401 25.66 10.27 1.81
CA ASP A 401 26.97 10.81 1.46
C ASP A 401 28.07 10.41 2.46
N GLY A 402 27.76 9.56 3.44
CA GLY A 402 28.68 9.08 4.47
C GLY A 402 28.86 10.02 5.68
N ARG A 403 28.07 11.10 5.79
CA ARG A 403 28.14 12.03 6.91
C ARG A 403 27.31 11.51 8.09
N VAL A 404 27.92 11.48 9.30
CA VAL A 404 27.23 11.03 10.51
C VAL A 404 26.08 11.95 10.88
N MET A 405 24.89 11.41 11.01
CA MET A 405 23.68 12.12 11.47
C MET A 405 23.78 12.37 12.98
N ALA A 406 23.67 13.63 13.39
CA ALA A 406 23.85 14.02 14.80
C ALA A 406 22.51 14.15 15.58
N ALA A 407 21.40 14.42 14.89
CA ALA A 407 20.14 14.78 15.53
C ALA A 407 18.89 14.08 14.96
N THR A 408 19.04 13.21 13.96
CA THR A 408 17.90 12.64 13.24
C THR A 408 17.25 11.51 14.03
N VAL A 409 16.02 11.77 14.51
CA VAL A 409 15.10 10.77 15.07
C VAL A 409 13.79 10.87 14.33
N ARG A 410 13.28 9.76 13.82
CA ARG A 410 12.02 9.69 13.06
C ARG A 410 10.90 9.20 13.97
N ALA A 411 9.74 9.87 13.93
CA ALA A 411 8.52 9.44 14.61
C ALA A 411 7.80 8.39 13.73
N VAL A 412 8.36 7.18 13.65
CA VAL A 412 7.92 6.15 12.69
C VAL A 412 6.48 5.70 12.95
N ALA A 413 6.05 5.61 14.21
CA ALA A 413 4.66 5.25 14.54
C ALA A 413 3.67 6.32 14.06
N ASP A 414 3.99 7.61 14.19
CA ASP A 414 3.14 8.70 13.68
C ASP A 414 3.12 8.74 12.15
N GLN A 415 4.24 8.44 11.50
CA GLN A 415 4.29 8.33 10.04
C GLN A 415 3.38 7.20 9.52
N ILE A 416 3.36 6.06 10.21
CA ILE A 416 2.48 4.93 9.89
C ILE A 416 1.01 5.33 10.15
N ALA A 417 0.71 5.99 11.25
CA ALA A 417 -0.62 6.49 11.59
C ALA A 417 -1.17 7.44 10.51
N ALA A 418 -0.35 8.40 10.08
CA ALA A 418 -0.73 9.33 9.01
C ALA A 418 -0.93 8.64 7.65
N ALA A 419 -0.13 7.63 7.32
CA ALA A 419 -0.31 6.83 6.11
C ALA A 419 -1.59 6.00 6.16
N ALA A 420 -1.92 5.42 7.33
CA ALA A 420 -3.16 4.68 7.55
C ALA A 420 -4.39 5.58 7.37
N GLU A 421 -4.37 6.82 7.89
CA GLU A 421 -5.46 7.78 7.76
C GLU A 421 -5.83 8.05 6.29
N LEU A 422 -4.84 8.14 5.40
CA LEU A 422 -5.06 8.34 3.96
C LEU A 422 -5.86 7.17 3.33
N ALA A 423 -5.62 5.94 3.80
CA ALA A 423 -6.35 4.76 3.33
C ALA A 423 -7.75 4.66 3.95
N LEU A 424 -7.91 5.05 5.21
CA LEU A 424 -9.18 4.95 5.94
C LEU A 424 -10.21 5.98 5.48
N GLY A 425 -9.79 7.23 5.27
CA GLY A 425 -10.68 8.36 4.99
C GLY A 425 -11.59 8.71 6.19
N LYS A 426 -11.97 9.97 6.33
CA LYS A 426 -12.72 10.44 7.51
C LYS A 426 -14.20 10.05 7.56
N SER A 427 -14.84 9.81 6.42
CA SER A 427 -16.30 9.56 6.31
C SER A 427 -16.66 8.12 5.94
N ALA A 428 -15.70 7.27 5.68
CA ALA A 428 -15.93 5.93 5.12
C ALA A 428 -16.29 4.87 6.17
N ARG A 429 -16.32 5.21 7.46
CA ARG A 429 -16.57 4.27 8.59
C ARG A 429 -15.64 3.05 8.57
N ARG A 430 -14.39 3.27 8.22
CA ARG A 430 -13.34 2.26 8.16
C ARG A 430 -12.38 2.46 9.33
N PRO A 431 -12.47 1.67 10.39
CA PRO A 431 -11.66 1.88 11.59
C PRO A 431 -10.33 1.12 11.59
N LEU A 432 -10.06 0.27 10.60
CA LEU A 432 -8.88 -0.58 10.53
C LEU A 432 -8.14 -0.39 9.21
N ALA A 433 -6.80 -0.35 9.27
CA ALA A 433 -5.95 -0.40 8.08
C ALA A 433 -4.80 -1.41 8.25
N PHE A 434 -4.48 -2.07 7.14
CA PHE A 434 -3.30 -2.91 6.97
C PHE A 434 -2.18 -2.08 6.34
N ILE A 435 -0.98 -2.12 6.91
CA ILE A 435 0.19 -1.41 6.41
C ILE A 435 1.34 -2.39 6.21
N ARG A 436 1.93 -2.40 5.02
CA ARG A 436 3.11 -3.19 4.66
C ARG A 436 4.20 -2.29 4.09
N GLY A 437 5.47 -2.63 4.34
CA GLY A 437 6.62 -1.90 3.80
C GLY A 437 7.08 -0.70 4.64
N ALA A 438 6.43 -0.40 5.76
CA ALA A 438 6.88 0.64 6.70
C ALA A 438 8.17 0.26 7.44
N LYS A 439 8.40 -1.05 7.64
CA LYS A 439 9.59 -1.65 8.26
C LYS A 439 9.98 -0.99 9.61
N PRO A 440 9.04 -0.81 10.56
CA PRO A 440 9.39 -0.29 11.88
C PRO A 440 10.30 -1.28 12.62
N ALA A 441 11.16 -0.77 13.50
CA ALA A 441 11.98 -1.65 14.34
C ALA A 441 11.07 -2.48 15.27
N PRO A 442 11.18 -3.81 15.29
CA PRO A 442 10.39 -4.64 16.17
C PRO A 442 10.86 -4.49 17.62
N THR A 443 9.92 -4.47 18.57
CA THR A 443 10.21 -4.51 20.01
C THR A 443 9.02 -5.04 20.78
N GLU A 444 9.27 -5.84 21.81
CA GLU A 444 8.22 -6.33 22.71
C GLU A 444 7.87 -5.32 23.84
N SER A 445 8.73 -4.35 24.08
CA SER A 445 8.58 -3.35 25.16
C SER A 445 8.28 -1.94 24.65
N GLY A 446 7.95 -1.78 23.36
CA GLY A 446 7.64 -0.46 22.79
C GLY A 446 6.42 0.17 23.46
N SER A 447 6.51 1.47 23.65
CA SER A 447 5.43 2.29 24.20
C SER A 447 5.35 3.63 23.48
N VAL A 448 4.13 4.09 23.25
CA VAL A 448 3.93 5.44 22.67
C VAL A 448 4.53 6.53 23.54
N ARG A 449 4.72 6.29 24.85
CA ARG A 449 5.36 7.23 25.77
C ARG A 449 6.77 7.64 25.37
N GLU A 450 7.48 6.78 24.60
CA GLU A 450 8.82 7.10 24.04
C GLU A 450 8.79 8.28 23.07
N SER A 451 7.64 8.55 22.43
CA SER A 451 7.46 9.68 21.50
C SER A 451 7.08 10.99 22.20
N LEU A 452 6.75 10.95 23.50
CA LEU A 452 6.37 12.16 24.22
C LEU A 452 7.59 13.05 24.53
N MET A 453 7.44 14.34 24.31
CA MET A 453 8.46 15.33 24.65
C MET A 453 8.67 15.38 26.16
N PRO A 454 9.87 15.13 26.68
CA PRO A 454 10.16 15.33 28.11
C PRO A 454 9.86 16.77 28.54
N PRO A 455 9.27 16.98 29.73
CA PRO A 455 8.91 18.32 30.22
C PRO A 455 10.04 19.32 30.18
N ASP A 456 11.26 18.88 30.48
CA ASP A 456 12.46 19.73 30.51
C ASP A 456 12.98 20.12 29.11
N TRP A 457 12.49 19.45 28.05
CA TRP A 457 12.84 19.73 26.66
C TRP A 457 11.75 20.52 25.93
N ASP A 458 10.60 20.72 26.59
CA ASP A 458 9.47 21.45 26.01
C ASP A 458 9.75 22.95 26.00
N LEU A 459 10.05 23.49 24.81
CA LEU A 459 10.33 24.92 24.60
C LEU A 459 9.07 25.79 24.57
N PHE A 460 7.88 25.21 24.69
CA PHE A 460 6.58 25.87 24.51
C PHE A 460 5.74 25.91 25.81
N ARG A 461 6.30 25.45 26.90
CA ARG A 461 5.71 25.53 28.25
C ARG A 461 5.99 26.86 28.92
#